data_b8275213b0e3f22ec90ca01bdde2ce7b
#
_entry.id   b8275213b0e3f22ec90ca01bdde2ce7b
#
_cell.length_a   1.000
_cell.length_b   1.000
_cell.length_c   1.000
_cell.angle_alpha   90.00
_cell.angle_beta   90.00
_cell.angle_gamma   90.00
#
_symmetry.space_group_name_H-M   'P 1'
#
loop_
_entity.id
_entity.type
_entity.pdbx_description
1 polymer ?
#
loop_
_entity_poly.entity_id
_entity_poly.type
_entity_poly.pdbx_seq_one_letter_code
_entity_poly.pdbx_strand_id
1 'polypeptide(L)'
;SNHDLSQAENILEDILKTYELDFSKHAPVRDIPKLFLLWKSIPQQLARENARFIYGEVKSGARAKDLEDALRWLESASLIHRITRIEKPEIPLSAYEDRKSFKLYLADVGLLRKLAEIPAASILVNPDIFREYRGRLAENFVLQQLVTMRFSPIHYWTSGNLAEVDFVIQDSVDVVPIEVKSGLNVKAKSLKSYREKYRPKQALRFSMQNLKLDDGLLN
;
A
#
# COMPACT_ATOMS: atom_id res chain seq x y z
N SER A 1 19.52 12.68 16.40
CA SER A 1 19.41 14.05 16.93
C SER A 1 18.31 14.80 16.16
N ASN A 2 17.75 15.90 16.73
CA ASN A 2 16.72 16.71 16.05
C ASN A 2 17.22 17.31 14.73
N HIS A 3 18.53 17.50 14.59
CA HIS A 3 19.16 18.03 13.38
C HIS A 3 19.05 17.03 12.21
N ASP A 4 19.21 15.74 12.46
CA ASP A 4 19.16 14.70 11.43
C ASP A 4 17.72 14.52 10.90
N LEU A 5 16.71 14.64 11.77
CA LEU A 5 15.32 14.59 11.37
C LEU A 5 14.91 15.77 10.48
N SER A 6 15.36 16.99 10.82
CA SER A 6 15.09 18.17 10.01
C SER A 6 15.72 18.06 8.62
N GLN A 7 16.95 17.56 8.54
CA GLN A 7 17.62 17.33 7.26
C GLN A 7 16.88 16.28 6.42
N ALA A 8 16.46 15.16 7.02
CA ALA A 8 15.66 14.14 6.34
C ALA A 8 14.33 14.68 5.81
N GLU A 9 13.65 15.55 6.59
CA GLU A 9 12.41 16.20 6.16
C GLU A 9 12.62 17.09 4.92
N ASN A 10 13.71 17.85 4.88
CA ASN A 10 14.04 18.70 3.74
C ASN A 10 14.37 17.86 2.49
N ILE A 11 15.12 16.77 2.65
CA ILE A 11 15.45 15.86 1.54
C ILE A 11 14.17 15.25 0.95
N LEU A 12 13.26 14.75 1.79
CA LEU A 12 11.99 14.18 1.32
C LEU A 12 11.13 15.23 0.60
N GLU A 13 11.12 16.46 1.07
CA GLU A 13 10.40 17.55 0.41
C GLU A 13 11.00 17.88 -0.96
N ASP A 14 12.33 17.92 -1.07
CA ASP A 14 13.02 18.17 -2.33
C ASP A 14 12.79 17.02 -3.34
N ILE A 15 12.75 15.77 -2.88
CA ILE A 15 12.40 14.62 -3.72
C ILE A 15 10.97 14.75 -4.25
N LEU A 16 9.99 15.07 -3.40
CA LEU A 16 8.60 15.26 -3.83
C LEU A 16 8.47 16.38 -4.85
N LYS A 17 9.12 17.53 -4.61
CA LYS A 17 9.16 18.65 -5.56
C LYS A 17 9.80 18.24 -6.90
N THR A 18 10.86 17.43 -6.84
CA THR A 18 11.54 16.94 -8.06
C THR A 18 10.60 16.05 -8.87
N TYR A 19 9.87 15.13 -8.24
CA TYR A 19 8.87 14.31 -8.95
C TYR A 19 7.76 15.15 -9.56
N GLU A 20 7.26 16.16 -8.84
CA GLU A 20 6.26 17.08 -9.39
C GLU A 20 6.78 17.90 -10.58
N LEU A 21 8.04 18.30 -10.59
CA LEU A 21 8.68 18.92 -11.73
C LEU A 21 8.83 17.96 -12.92
N ASP A 22 9.18 16.70 -12.64
CA ASP A 22 9.30 15.65 -13.65
C ASP A 22 7.96 15.34 -14.33
N PHE A 23 6.82 15.44 -13.61
CA PHE A 23 5.50 15.36 -14.25
C PHE A 23 5.35 16.39 -15.35
N SER A 24 5.72 17.64 -15.05
CA SER A 24 5.60 18.73 -16.01
C SER A 24 6.57 18.63 -17.20
N LYS A 25 7.71 17.95 -16.99
CA LYS A 25 8.79 17.85 -17.98
C LYS A 25 8.65 16.62 -18.89
N HIS A 26 8.16 15.51 -18.38
CA HIS A 26 8.23 14.21 -19.05
C HIS A 26 6.87 13.58 -19.37
N ALA A 27 5.79 14.02 -18.74
CA ALA A 27 4.47 13.47 -19.03
C ALA A 27 3.81 14.16 -20.23
N PRO A 28 2.87 13.48 -20.92
CA PRO A 28 2.04 14.13 -21.93
C PRO A 28 1.29 15.32 -21.31
N VAL A 29 1.31 16.48 -21.98
CA VAL A 29 0.75 17.75 -21.48
C VAL A 29 -0.69 17.59 -20.98
N ARG A 30 -1.51 16.83 -21.71
CA ARG A 30 -2.92 16.55 -21.36
C ARG A 30 -3.10 15.79 -20.04
N ASP A 31 -2.07 15.07 -19.58
CA ASP A 31 -2.15 14.20 -18.41
C ASP A 31 -1.51 14.84 -17.17
N ILE A 32 -0.72 15.92 -17.33
CA ILE A 32 -0.07 16.63 -16.22
C ILE A 32 -1.05 17.00 -15.10
N PRO A 33 -2.20 17.65 -15.35
CA PRO A 33 -3.15 17.98 -14.29
C PRO A 33 -3.72 16.75 -13.59
N LYS A 34 -3.90 15.64 -14.33
CA LYS A 34 -4.40 14.38 -13.78
C LYS A 34 -3.37 13.70 -12.87
N LEU A 35 -2.08 13.77 -13.24
CA LEU A 35 -0.98 13.25 -12.43
C LEU A 35 -0.93 13.95 -11.07
N PHE A 36 -1.02 15.28 -11.03
CA PHE A 36 -1.06 16.02 -9.77
C PHE A 36 -2.27 15.67 -8.91
N LEU A 37 -3.45 15.54 -9.52
CA LEU A 37 -4.66 15.15 -8.79
C LEU A 37 -4.54 13.74 -8.20
N LEU A 38 -4.07 12.77 -9.00
CA LEU A 38 -3.84 11.41 -8.56
C LEU A 38 -2.82 11.36 -7.43
N TRP A 39 -1.64 11.97 -7.64
CA TRP A 39 -0.54 12.01 -6.69
C TRP A 39 -0.99 12.49 -5.32
N LYS A 40 -1.66 13.66 -5.28
CA LYS A 40 -2.16 14.26 -4.05
C LYS A 40 -3.33 13.50 -3.41
N SER A 41 -4.06 12.68 -4.17
CA SER A 41 -5.18 11.90 -3.64
C SER A 41 -4.76 10.63 -2.90
N ILE A 42 -3.55 10.10 -3.13
CA ILE A 42 -3.11 8.80 -2.60
C ILE A 42 -3.20 8.73 -1.06
N PRO A 43 -2.66 9.70 -0.29
CA PRO A 43 -2.76 9.64 1.16
C PRO A 43 -4.21 9.59 1.67
N GLN A 44 -5.08 10.40 1.07
CA GLN A 44 -6.50 10.45 1.43
C GLN A 44 -7.22 9.14 1.11
N GLN A 45 -6.92 8.53 -0.02
CA GLN A 45 -7.51 7.25 -0.41
C GLN A 45 -7.05 6.09 0.48
N LEU A 46 -5.78 6.08 0.86
CA LEU A 46 -5.24 5.12 1.83
C LEU A 46 -5.82 5.30 3.23
N ALA A 47 -6.17 6.51 3.65
CA ALA A 47 -6.79 6.79 4.94
C ALA A 47 -8.21 6.20 5.08
N ARG A 48 -8.88 5.85 4.00
CA ARG A 48 -10.23 5.26 4.03
C ARG A 48 -10.20 3.85 4.63
N GLU A 49 -11.33 3.42 5.18
CA GLU A 49 -11.46 2.15 5.93
C GLU A 49 -10.89 0.93 5.18
N ASN A 50 -11.22 0.79 3.89
CA ASN A 50 -10.74 -0.33 3.06
C ASN A 50 -9.62 0.05 2.09
N ALA A 51 -9.15 1.30 2.10
CA ALA A 51 -8.10 1.83 1.22
C ALA A 51 -8.29 1.54 -0.29
N ARG A 52 -9.48 1.11 -0.71
CA ARG A 52 -9.79 0.85 -2.13
C ARG A 52 -9.78 2.15 -2.91
N PHE A 53 -9.10 2.15 -4.05
CA PHE A 53 -9.05 3.31 -4.92
C PHE A 53 -10.41 3.61 -5.56
N ILE A 54 -10.83 4.87 -5.51
CA ILE A 54 -12.09 5.36 -6.07
C ILE A 54 -11.79 6.56 -6.98
N TYR A 55 -12.04 6.43 -8.27
CA TYR A 55 -11.79 7.49 -9.25
C TYR A 55 -12.51 8.79 -8.93
N GLY A 56 -13.75 8.70 -8.44
CA GLY A 56 -14.56 9.87 -8.05
C GLY A 56 -14.01 10.66 -6.87
N GLU A 57 -13.13 10.08 -6.07
CA GLU A 57 -12.45 10.78 -4.97
C GLU A 57 -11.24 11.59 -5.45
N VAL A 58 -10.68 11.28 -6.61
CA VAL A 58 -9.64 12.09 -7.24
C VAL A 58 -10.25 13.38 -7.78
N LYS A 59 -11.38 13.24 -8.46
CA LYS A 59 -12.17 14.34 -9.02
C LYS A 59 -13.62 13.90 -9.13
N SER A 60 -14.55 14.72 -8.66
CA SER A 60 -15.99 14.43 -8.75
C SER A 60 -16.39 14.04 -10.17
N GLY A 61 -17.08 12.89 -10.31
CA GLY A 61 -17.53 12.32 -11.58
C GLY A 61 -16.45 11.65 -12.42
N ALA A 62 -15.19 11.60 -11.97
CA ALA A 62 -14.13 10.91 -12.71
C ALA A 62 -14.36 9.40 -12.77
N ARG A 63 -14.00 8.81 -13.90
CA ARG A 63 -14.07 7.37 -14.18
C ARG A 63 -12.70 6.85 -14.62
N ALA A 64 -12.56 5.53 -14.72
CA ALA A 64 -11.32 4.89 -15.16
C ALA A 64 -10.77 5.50 -16.47
N LYS A 65 -11.61 5.68 -17.49
CA LYS A 65 -11.22 6.27 -18.78
C LYS A 65 -10.57 7.66 -18.70
N ASP A 66 -10.84 8.38 -17.61
CA ASP A 66 -10.36 9.75 -17.46
C ASP A 66 -8.96 9.81 -16.82
N LEU A 67 -8.58 8.79 -16.01
CA LEU A 67 -7.40 8.82 -15.16
C LEU A 67 -6.43 7.64 -15.41
N GLU A 68 -6.84 6.61 -16.17
CA GLU A 68 -6.06 5.38 -16.31
C GLU A 68 -4.71 5.60 -16.98
N ASP A 69 -4.62 6.49 -17.98
CA ASP A 69 -3.35 6.81 -18.64
C ASP A 69 -2.37 7.47 -17.67
N ALA A 70 -2.86 8.37 -16.82
CA ALA A 70 -2.04 9.01 -15.80
C ALA A 70 -1.62 8.02 -14.69
N LEU A 71 -2.51 7.08 -14.30
CA LEU A 71 -2.14 6.00 -13.36
C LEU A 71 -1.02 5.13 -13.93
N ARG A 72 -1.16 4.69 -15.18
CA ARG A 72 -0.13 3.89 -15.86
C ARG A 72 1.21 4.62 -15.97
N TRP A 73 1.16 5.93 -16.18
CA TRP A 73 2.37 6.73 -16.21
C TRP A 73 3.09 6.71 -14.86
N LEU A 74 2.36 6.92 -13.74
CA LEU A 74 2.94 6.84 -12.39
C LEU A 74 3.48 5.44 -12.07
N GLU A 75 2.78 4.38 -12.51
CA GLU A 75 3.24 2.99 -12.36
C GLU A 75 4.53 2.73 -13.17
N SER A 76 4.57 3.17 -14.43
CA SER A 76 5.74 2.99 -15.30
C SER A 76 6.96 3.78 -14.82
N ALA A 77 6.74 4.93 -14.19
CA ALA A 77 7.76 5.69 -13.50
C ALA A 77 8.19 5.09 -12.15
N SER A 78 7.58 3.96 -11.73
CA SER A 78 7.82 3.29 -10.46
C SER A 78 7.58 4.17 -9.23
N LEU A 79 6.68 5.16 -9.35
CA LEU A 79 6.32 6.06 -8.25
C LEU A 79 5.20 5.53 -7.38
N ILE A 80 4.37 4.66 -7.95
CA ILE A 80 3.26 4.00 -7.26
C ILE A 80 3.22 2.50 -7.57
N HIS A 81 2.59 1.76 -6.67
CA HIS A 81 2.26 0.35 -6.85
C HIS A 81 0.75 0.17 -6.80
N ARG A 82 0.20 -0.47 -7.83
CA ARG A 82 -1.19 -0.89 -7.88
C ARG A 82 -1.31 -2.32 -7.40
N ILE A 83 -2.02 -2.52 -6.31
CA ILE A 83 -2.26 -3.83 -5.71
C ILE A 83 -3.69 -4.23 -5.99
N THR A 84 -3.89 -5.19 -6.90
CA THR A 84 -5.22 -5.65 -7.32
C THR A 84 -5.79 -6.67 -6.33
N ARG A 85 -7.12 -6.70 -6.22
CA ARG A 85 -7.82 -7.74 -5.47
C ARG A 85 -7.78 -9.06 -6.22
N ILE A 86 -7.64 -10.16 -5.50
CA ILE A 86 -7.93 -11.50 -6.03
C ILE A 86 -9.26 -12.02 -5.49
N GLU A 87 -10.00 -12.71 -6.33
CA GLU A 87 -11.26 -13.35 -5.94
C GLU A 87 -11.01 -14.68 -5.23
N LYS A 88 -10.00 -15.43 -5.71
CA LYS A 88 -9.57 -16.71 -5.15
C LYS A 88 -8.05 -16.76 -5.06
N PRO A 89 -7.49 -17.28 -3.95
CA PRO A 89 -6.06 -17.45 -3.79
C PRO A 89 -5.58 -18.78 -4.39
N GLU A 90 -5.78 -18.95 -5.70
CA GLU A 90 -5.37 -20.13 -6.47
C GLU A 90 -4.31 -19.73 -7.50
N ILE A 91 -3.43 -20.66 -7.86
CA ILE A 91 -2.33 -20.44 -8.80
C ILE A 91 -2.82 -20.72 -10.25
N PRO A 92 -2.50 -19.80 -11.19
CA PRO A 92 -1.76 -18.56 -11.01
C PRO A 92 -2.66 -17.44 -10.47
N LEU A 93 -2.17 -16.67 -9.50
CA LEU A 93 -2.97 -15.58 -8.86
C LEU A 93 -3.50 -14.57 -9.88
N SER A 94 -2.74 -14.29 -10.93
CA SER A 94 -3.13 -13.36 -12.00
C SER A 94 -4.40 -13.76 -12.76
N ALA A 95 -4.76 -15.04 -12.75
CA ALA A 95 -5.98 -15.53 -13.38
C ALA A 95 -7.26 -15.15 -12.60
N TYR A 96 -7.10 -14.81 -11.32
CA TYR A 96 -8.20 -14.50 -10.41
C TYR A 96 -8.25 -13.02 -10.00
N GLU A 97 -7.58 -12.15 -10.76
CA GLU A 97 -7.57 -10.71 -10.51
C GLU A 97 -8.93 -10.05 -10.78
N ASP A 98 -9.41 -9.30 -9.80
CA ASP A 98 -10.44 -8.28 -10.03
C ASP A 98 -9.76 -6.93 -10.27
N ARG A 99 -9.51 -6.62 -11.53
CA ARG A 99 -8.84 -5.38 -11.95
C ARG A 99 -9.65 -4.11 -11.67
N LYS A 100 -10.94 -4.23 -11.32
CA LYS A 100 -11.78 -3.10 -10.93
C LYS A 100 -11.63 -2.71 -9.47
N SER A 101 -10.98 -3.55 -8.68
CA SER A 101 -10.75 -3.34 -7.25
C SER A 101 -9.26 -3.38 -6.97
N PHE A 102 -8.69 -2.23 -6.64
CA PHE A 102 -7.27 -2.12 -6.33
C PHE A 102 -7.02 -1.04 -5.28
N LYS A 103 -5.86 -1.12 -4.66
CA LYS A 103 -5.29 -0.11 -3.77
C LYS A 103 -4.07 0.52 -4.45
N LEU A 104 -3.77 1.78 -4.12
CA LEU A 104 -2.56 2.46 -4.58
C LEU A 104 -1.66 2.77 -3.40
N TYR A 105 -0.40 2.37 -3.51
CA TYR A 105 0.63 2.68 -2.53
C TYR A 105 1.75 3.48 -3.20
N LEU A 106 2.46 4.29 -2.43
CA LEU A 106 3.67 4.95 -2.92
C LEU A 106 4.87 3.99 -2.92
N ALA A 107 5.82 4.25 -3.78
CA ALA A 107 7.06 3.46 -3.86
C ALA A 107 7.88 3.52 -2.56
N ASP A 108 7.74 4.61 -1.79
CA ASP A 108 8.46 4.81 -0.54
C ASP A 108 7.55 5.32 0.58
N VAL A 109 7.70 4.72 1.78
CA VAL A 109 6.89 5.05 2.95
C VAL A 109 7.20 6.44 3.52
N GLY A 110 8.46 6.91 3.39
CA GLY A 110 8.86 8.25 3.83
C GLY A 110 8.19 9.33 2.98
N LEU A 111 8.11 9.09 1.66
CA LEU A 111 7.40 9.97 0.75
C LEU A 111 5.88 9.96 1.01
N LEU A 112 5.30 8.79 1.28
CA LEU A 112 3.88 8.71 1.68
C LEU A 112 3.61 9.52 2.94
N ARG A 113 4.44 9.37 3.97
CA ARG A 113 4.34 10.12 5.21
C ARG A 113 4.42 11.63 4.97
N LYS A 114 5.41 12.06 4.15
CA LYS A 114 5.61 13.48 3.85
C LYS A 114 4.46 14.06 3.03
N LEU A 115 3.96 13.32 2.04
CA LEU A 115 2.81 13.71 1.23
C LEU A 115 1.52 13.76 2.03
N ALA A 116 1.40 12.93 3.08
CA ALA A 116 0.31 12.96 4.05
C ALA A 116 0.46 14.06 5.12
N GLU A 117 1.49 14.90 5.02
CA GLU A 117 1.79 15.99 5.95
C GLU A 117 1.96 15.54 7.42
N ILE A 118 2.41 14.29 7.64
CA ILE A 118 2.64 13.74 8.97
C ILE A 118 4.08 14.07 9.40
N PRO A 119 4.30 14.89 10.44
CA PRO A 119 5.64 15.21 10.91
C PRO A 119 6.37 13.96 11.46
N ALA A 120 7.65 13.75 11.12
CA ALA A 120 8.42 12.60 11.61
C ALA A 120 8.47 12.57 13.15
N ALA A 121 8.65 13.74 13.77
CA ALA A 121 8.68 13.86 15.23
C ALA A 121 7.40 13.35 15.92
N SER A 122 6.24 13.50 15.29
CA SER A 122 4.95 13.08 15.88
C SER A 122 4.84 11.57 16.00
N ILE A 123 5.44 10.80 15.07
CA ILE A 123 5.48 9.34 15.13
C ILE A 123 6.30 8.84 16.31
N LEU A 124 7.39 9.58 16.63
CA LEU A 124 8.30 9.21 17.72
C LEU A 124 7.78 9.63 19.10
N VAL A 125 7.14 10.80 19.19
CA VAL A 125 6.74 11.39 20.48
C VAL A 125 5.38 10.88 20.95
N ASN A 126 4.42 10.72 20.03
CA ASN A 126 3.08 10.26 20.40
C ASN A 126 2.54 9.27 19.35
N PRO A 127 2.80 7.98 19.55
CA PRO A 127 2.38 6.94 18.61
C PRO A 127 0.86 6.84 18.41
N ASP A 128 0.05 7.43 19.29
CA ASP A 128 -1.41 7.28 19.23
C ASP A 128 -2.10 8.38 18.40
N ILE A 129 -1.47 9.54 18.17
CA ILE A 129 -2.07 10.66 17.43
C ILE A 129 -2.49 10.23 16.01
N PHE A 130 -1.72 9.35 15.36
CA PHE A 130 -2.00 8.91 13.99
C PHE A 130 -2.20 7.39 13.91
N ARG A 131 -2.85 6.79 14.93
CA ARG A 131 -2.98 5.33 15.06
C ARG A 131 -3.50 4.66 13.79
N GLU A 132 -4.57 5.19 13.20
CA GLU A 132 -5.17 4.62 11.99
C GLU A 132 -4.21 4.74 10.80
N TYR A 133 -3.62 5.92 10.60
CA TYR A 133 -2.71 6.13 9.48
C TYR A 133 -1.38 5.38 9.63
N ARG A 134 -0.95 5.07 10.86
CA ARG A 134 0.21 4.19 11.12
C ARG A 134 0.02 2.80 10.51
N GLY A 135 -1.20 2.29 10.50
CA GLY A 135 -1.52 1.05 9.77
C GLY A 135 -1.15 1.17 8.30
N ARG A 136 -1.55 2.26 7.66
CA ARG A 136 -1.28 2.51 6.24
C ARG A 136 0.20 2.71 5.93
N LEU A 137 0.93 3.40 6.82
CA LEU A 137 2.39 3.51 6.70
C LEU A 137 3.07 2.14 6.86
N ALA A 138 2.62 1.32 7.81
CA ALA A 138 3.16 -0.03 8.00
C ALA A 138 2.87 -0.93 6.79
N GLU A 139 1.67 -0.90 6.23
CA GLU A 139 1.32 -1.60 5.00
C GLU A 139 2.23 -1.15 3.84
N ASN A 140 2.38 0.16 3.64
CA ASN A 140 3.25 0.70 2.57
C ASN A 140 4.71 0.28 2.76
N PHE A 141 5.22 0.26 4.00
CA PHE A 141 6.57 -0.21 4.30
C PHE A 141 6.75 -1.69 3.97
N VAL A 142 5.81 -2.54 4.38
CA VAL A 142 5.85 -3.98 4.08
C VAL A 142 5.79 -4.20 2.57
N LEU A 143 4.92 -3.49 1.85
CA LEU A 143 4.87 -3.56 0.38
C LEU A 143 6.20 -3.17 -0.24
N GLN A 144 6.82 -2.08 0.20
CA GLN A 144 8.13 -1.64 -0.27
C GLN A 144 9.20 -2.75 -0.10
N GLN A 145 9.18 -3.48 1.04
CA GLN A 145 10.08 -4.61 1.25
C GLN A 145 9.77 -5.77 0.29
N LEU A 146 8.50 -6.14 0.11
CA LEU A 146 8.09 -7.21 -0.81
C LEU A 146 8.54 -6.91 -2.25
N VAL A 147 8.36 -5.68 -2.70
CA VAL A 147 8.82 -5.24 -4.04
C VAL A 147 10.34 -5.31 -4.15
N THR A 148 11.06 -4.88 -3.12
CA THR A 148 12.54 -4.95 -3.07
C THR A 148 13.03 -6.40 -3.13
N MET A 149 12.31 -7.32 -2.52
CA MET A 149 12.55 -8.78 -2.59
C MET A 149 12.08 -9.40 -3.91
N ARG A 150 11.60 -8.60 -4.85
CA ARG A 150 11.13 -9.01 -6.18
C ARG A 150 9.90 -9.91 -6.19
N PHE A 151 9.08 -9.88 -5.15
CA PHE A 151 7.75 -10.48 -5.24
C PHE A 151 6.89 -9.65 -6.19
N SER A 152 6.41 -10.25 -7.26
CA SER A 152 5.53 -9.61 -8.25
C SER A 152 4.86 -10.69 -9.11
N PRO A 153 3.56 -10.61 -9.35
CA PRO A 153 2.62 -9.60 -8.83
C PRO A 153 2.25 -9.80 -7.35
N ILE A 154 1.92 -8.69 -6.68
CA ILE A 154 1.40 -8.69 -5.32
C ILE A 154 -0.09 -8.34 -5.37
N HIS A 155 -0.90 -9.02 -4.59
CA HIS A 155 -2.36 -8.84 -4.54
C HIS A 155 -2.83 -8.60 -3.11
N TYR A 156 -4.10 -8.28 -2.93
CA TYR A 156 -4.81 -8.39 -1.67
C TYR A 156 -6.06 -9.25 -1.83
N TRP A 157 -6.61 -9.71 -0.71
CA TRP A 157 -7.83 -10.52 -0.74
C TRP A 157 -8.89 -9.97 0.20
N THR A 158 -10.16 -10.10 -0.19
CA THR A 158 -11.29 -9.77 0.67
C THR A 158 -12.36 -10.85 0.61
N SER A 159 -13.03 -11.09 1.74
CA SER A 159 -14.26 -11.88 1.83
C SER A 159 -15.47 -10.94 1.85
N GLY A 160 -15.75 -10.31 0.71
CA GLY A 160 -16.74 -9.24 0.68
C GLY A 160 -16.35 -8.10 1.63
N ASN A 161 -17.26 -7.73 2.56
CA ASN A 161 -17.02 -6.69 3.55
C ASN A 161 -16.61 -7.25 4.93
N LEU A 162 -16.37 -8.56 5.06
CA LEU A 162 -16.20 -9.20 6.37
C LEU A 162 -14.74 -9.38 6.79
N ALA A 163 -13.86 -9.63 5.84
CA ALA A 163 -12.45 -9.88 6.11
C ALA A 163 -11.59 -9.39 4.95
N GLU A 164 -10.41 -8.87 5.27
CA GLU A 164 -9.39 -8.44 4.32
C GLU A 164 -8.02 -8.94 4.77
N VAL A 165 -7.23 -9.48 3.84
CA VAL A 165 -5.82 -9.79 4.03
C VAL A 165 -5.02 -8.78 3.21
N ASP A 166 -4.08 -8.11 3.86
CA ASP A 166 -3.40 -6.92 3.32
C ASP A 166 -2.62 -7.23 2.05
N PHE A 167 -1.87 -8.34 2.03
CA PHE A 167 -1.18 -8.80 0.83
C PHE A 167 -1.31 -10.31 0.65
N VAL A 168 -1.29 -10.74 -0.60
CA VAL A 168 -1.20 -12.14 -1.01
C VAL A 168 -0.16 -12.23 -2.10
N ILE A 169 0.83 -13.09 -1.91
CA ILE A 169 1.89 -13.33 -2.88
C ILE A 169 1.88 -14.79 -3.31
N GLN A 170 2.39 -15.05 -4.50
CA GLN A 170 2.73 -16.38 -4.96
C GLN A 170 4.22 -16.59 -4.76
N ASP A 171 4.57 -17.60 -3.97
CA ASP A 171 5.93 -18.06 -3.81
C ASP A 171 6.04 -19.47 -4.41
N SER A 172 6.56 -19.53 -5.63
CA SER A 172 6.66 -20.79 -6.38
C SER A 172 5.29 -21.46 -6.59
N VAL A 173 5.00 -22.54 -5.89
CA VAL A 173 3.73 -23.29 -5.92
C VAL A 173 2.85 -23.02 -4.71
N ASP A 174 3.22 -22.10 -3.86
CA ASP A 174 2.49 -21.76 -2.66
C ASP A 174 1.88 -20.35 -2.73
N VAL A 175 0.72 -20.18 -2.11
CA VAL A 175 0.08 -18.87 -1.94
C VAL A 175 0.21 -18.46 -0.49
N VAL A 176 0.88 -17.34 -0.24
CA VAL A 176 1.20 -16.86 1.09
C VAL A 176 0.41 -15.59 1.40
N PRO A 177 -0.56 -15.65 2.32
CA PRO A 177 -1.25 -14.46 2.84
C PRO A 177 -0.36 -13.73 3.85
N ILE A 178 -0.42 -12.40 3.80
CA ILE A 178 0.37 -11.51 4.63
C ILE A 178 -0.55 -10.49 5.30
N GLU A 179 -0.51 -10.43 6.61
CA GLU A 179 -1.22 -9.45 7.44
C GLU A 179 -0.23 -8.48 8.07
N VAL A 180 -0.57 -7.20 8.12
CA VAL A 180 0.27 -6.16 8.72
C VAL A 180 -0.42 -5.57 9.95
N LYS A 181 0.30 -5.50 11.07
CA LYS A 181 -0.18 -4.92 12.34
C LYS A 181 0.81 -3.88 12.84
N SER A 182 0.42 -2.62 12.81
CA SER A 182 1.27 -1.49 13.24
C SER A 182 1.40 -1.34 14.77
N GLY A 183 0.77 -2.21 15.56
CA GLY A 183 0.76 -2.15 17.03
C GLY A 183 1.04 -3.49 17.69
N LEU A 184 0.98 -3.48 19.03
CA LEU A 184 1.18 -4.69 19.84
C LEU A 184 -0.03 -5.64 19.80
N ASN A 185 -1.22 -5.13 19.43
CA ASN A 185 -2.40 -5.97 19.31
C ASN A 185 -2.37 -6.71 17.95
N VAL A 186 -2.09 -7.99 18.02
CA VAL A 186 -1.93 -8.87 16.86
C VAL A 186 -3.15 -9.73 16.54
N LYS A 187 -4.33 -9.39 17.09
CA LYS A 187 -5.57 -10.09 16.72
C LYS A 187 -5.85 -9.88 15.24
N ALA A 188 -5.61 -10.91 14.44
CA ALA A 188 -5.78 -10.92 12.99
C ALA A 188 -6.97 -11.81 12.62
N LYS A 189 -8.20 -11.34 12.88
CA LYS A 189 -9.43 -12.10 12.59
C LYS A 189 -9.54 -12.45 11.10
N SER A 190 -9.16 -11.52 10.23
CA SER A 190 -9.21 -11.70 8.79
C SER A 190 -8.23 -12.79 8.32
N LEU A 191 -6.99 -12.76 8.79
CA LEU A 191 -6.01 -13.78 8.47
C LEU A 191 -6.43 -15.16 9.01
N LYS A 192 -7.03 -15.20 10.21
CA LYS A 192 -7.59 -16.44 10.77
C LYS A 192 -8.69 -17.00 9.86
N SER A 193 -9.66 -16.18 9.46
CA SER A 193 -10.73 -16.57 8.55
C SER A 193 -10.21 -17.06 7.19
N TYR A 194 -9.18 -16.38 6.66
CA TYR A 194 -8.51 -16.80 5.43
C TYR A 194 -7.86 -18.20 5.60
N ARG A 195 -7.09 -18.40 6.69
CA ARG A 195 -6.42 -19.68 6.99
C ARG A 195 -7.41 -20.83 7.16
N GLU A 196 -8.51 -20.61 7.85
CA GLU A 196 -9.58 -21.62 8.03
C GLU A 196 -10.21 -22.03 6.70
N LYS A 197 -10.41 -21.05 5.79
CA LYS A 197 -11.05 -21.28 4.49
C LYS A 197 -10.12 -21.92 3.46
N TYR A 198 -8.89 -21.43 3.33
CA TYR A 198 -7.99 -21.81 2.23
C TYR A 198 -6.83 -22.70 2.65
N ARG A 199 -6.56 -22.83 3.96
CA ARG A 199 -5.53 -23.69 4.56
C ARG A 199 -4.15 -23.55 3.88
N PRO A 200 -3.60 -22.32 3.78
CA PRO A 200 -2.27 -22.11 3.21
C PRO A 200 -1.22 -22.83 4.06
N LYS A 201 -0.15 -23.32 3.43
CA LYS A 201 0.96 -23.95 4.16
C LYS A 201 1.67 -22.99 5.10
N GLN A 202 1.76 -21.72 4.67
CA GLN A 202 2.40 -20.65 5.43
C GLN A 202 1.52 -19.40 5.40
N ALA A 203 1.60 -18.62 6.46
CA ALA A 203 1.02 -17.29 6.56
C ALA A 203 2.01 -16.39 7.29
N LEU A 204 2.09 -15.14 6.89
CA LEU A 204 2.98 -14.15 7.51
C LEU A 204 2.15 -13.09 8.23
N ARG A 205 2.64 -12.65 9.40
CA ARG A 205 2.12 -11.50 10.10
C ARG A 205 3.27 -10.58 10.48
N PHE A 206 3.36 -9.44 9.84
CA PHE A 206 4.30 -8.40 10.23
C PHE A 206 3.73 -7.59 11.38
N SER A 207 4.44 -7.54 12.51
CA SER A 207 4.01 -6.82 13.70
C SER A 207 5.22 -6.30 14.49
N MET A 208 4.95 -5.58 15.56
CA MET A 208 6.01 -5.14 16.49
C MET A 208 6.35 -6.22 17.56
N GLN A 209 5.86 -7.42 17.41
CA GLN A 209 6.21 -8.53 18.30
C GLN A 209 7.46 -9.27 17.79
N ASN A 210 8.08 -10.03 18.69
CA ASN A 210 9.23 -10.85 18.35
C ASN A 210 8.86 -11.95 17.34
N LEU A 211 9.85 -12.36 16.56
CA LEU A 211 9.72 -13.49 15.63
C LEU A 211 9.23 -14.74 16.35
N LYS A 212 8.14 -15.31 15.86
CA LYS A 212 7.55 -16.53 16.38
C LYS A 212 6.89 -17.33 15.26
N LEU A 213 7.15 -18.62 15.21
CA LEU A 213 6.45 -19.55 14.32
C LEU A 213 5.44 -20.35 15.16
N ASP A 214 4.18 -20.36 14.72
CA ASP A 214 3.09 -21.05 15.40
C ASP A 214 2.09 -21.59 14.38
N ASP A 215 2.02 -22.93 14.25
CA ASP A 215 1.11 -23.61 13.31
C ASP A 215 1.10 -23.01 11.88
N GLY A 216 2.30 -22.86 11.29
CA GLY A 216 2.45 -22.29 9.94
C GLY A 216 2.20 -20.78 9.83
N LEU A 217 1.98 -20.07 10.94
CA LEU A 217 1.97 -18.61 11.03
C LEU A 217 3.32 -18.11 11.54
N LEU A 218 4.03 -17.37 10.72
CA LEU A 218 5.24 -16.66 11.10
C LEU A 218 4.87 -15.20 11.45
N ASN A 219 5.24 -14.79 12.69
CA ASN A 219 5.07 -13.43 13.16
C ASN A 219 6.40 -12.70 13.09
#